data_f141e4659a070354e43567ee4a32c003
#
_entry.id   f141e4659a070354e43567ee4a32c003
#
_cell.length_a   1.000
_cell.length_b   1.000
_cell.length_c   1.000
_cell.angle_alpha   90.00
_cell.angle_beta   90.00
_cell.angle_gamma   90.00
#
_symmetry.space_group_name_H-M   'P 1'
#
loop_
_entity.id
_entity.type
_entity.pdbx_description
1 polymer ?
#
loop_
_entity_poly.entity_id
_entity_poly.type
_entity_poly.pdbx_seq_one_letter_code
_entity_poly.pdbx_strand_id
1 'polypeptide(L)'
;SSFEKFVMDADQLGALHTLSKGVDVSENGLAIDALREVGPSGHFLGCKHTQMNFENAFWRSDVFDYKPFETWSDEGGKDTSEFASKRVELLLKNYSKPDLDIAKEEELREFINLKKGSMPDAFV
;
A
#
# COMPACT_ATOMS: atom_id res chain seq x y z
N SER A 1 -3.28 12.79 -14.77
CA SER A 1 -2.78 11.81 -13.80
C SER A 1 -1.46 12.29 -13.23
N SER A 2 -1.25 12.10 -11.92
CA SER A 2 -0.01 12.47 -11.23
C SER A 2 0.60 11.24 -10.55
N PHE A 3 1.84 11.31 -10.12
CA PHE A 3 2.49 10.22 -9.36
C PHE A 3 1.78 9.97 -8.02
N GLU A 4 1.29 11.03 -7.37
CA GLU A 4 0.52 10.94 -6.13
C GLU A 4 -0.74 10.08 -6.34
N LYS A 5 -1.45 10.28 -7.45
CA LYS A 5 -2.64 9.49 -7.78
C LYS A 5 -2.30 8.01 -7.95
N PHE A 6 -1.19 7.68 -8.61
CA PHE A 6 -0.74 6.29 -8.73
C PHE A 6 -0.43 5.65 -7.37
N VAL A 7 0.21 6.40 -6.48
CA VAL A 7 0.53 5.91 -5.12
C VAL A 7 -0.74 5.70 -4.31
N MET A 8 -1.69 6.63 -4.37
CA MET A 8 -2.99 6.51 -3.70
C MET A 8 -3.79 5.31 -4.21
N ASP A 9 -3.83 5.12 -5.53
CA ASP A 9 -4.53 4.00 -6.15
C ASP A 9 -3.88 2.66 -5.79
N ALA A 10 -2.55 2.59 -5.80
CA ALA A 10 -1.82 1.38 -5.42
C ALA A 10 -2.09 0.99 -3.96
N ASP A 11 -2.13 1.96 -3.05
CA ASP A 11 -2.46 1.72 -1.64
C ASP A 11 -3.89 1.22 -1.48
N GLN A 12 -4.86 1.85 -2.15
CA GLN A 12 -6.25 1.46 -2.14
C GLN A 12 -6.46 0.05 -2.73
N LEU A 13 -5.77 -0.28 -3.83
CA LEU A 13 -5.76 -1.62 -4.41
C LEU A 13 -5.17 -2.65 -3.45
N GLY A 14 -4.20 -2.29 -2.62
CA GLY A 14 -3.67 -3.15 -1.55
C GLY A 14 -4.75 -3.56 -0.55
N ALA A 15 -5.61 -2.62 -0.13
CA ALA A 15 -6.76 -2.92 0.73
C ALA A 15 -7.76 -3.88 0.05
N LEU A 16 -8.11 -3.61 -1.21
CA LEU A 16 -9.00 -4.47 -2.00
C LEU A 16 -8.41 -5.87 -2.21
N HIS A 17 -7.09 -5.95 -2.46
CA HIS A 17 -6.40 -7.23 -2.56
C HIS A 17 -6.46 -8.03 -1.26
N THR A 18 -6.30 -7.36 -0.12
CA THR A 18 -6.43 -8.00 1.20
C THR A 18 -7.85 -8.52 1.41
N LEU A 19 -8.86 -7.75 1.05
CA LEU A 19 -10.27 -8.17 1.11
C LEU A 19 -10.54 -9.39 0.20
N SER A 20 -9.95 -9.41 -1.00
CA SER A 20 -10.15 -10.50 -1.97
C SER A 20 -9.55 -11.83 -1.55
N LYS A 21 -8.61 -11.85 -0.59
CA LYS A 21 -8.05 -13.09 -0.02
C LYS A 21 -9.06 -13.86 0.83
N GLY A 22 -10.16 -13.21 1.21
CA GLY A 22 -11.17 -13.83 2.07
C GLY A 22 -10.77 -13.84 3.54
N VAL A 23 -11.51 -14.63 4.32
CA VAL A 23 -11.30 -14.75 5.78
C VAL A 23 -10.30 -15.89 6.05
N ASP A 24 -9.33 -15.62 6.91
CA ASP A 24 -8.41 -16.64 7.41
C ASP A 24 -9.14 -17.57 8.39
N VAL A 25 -9.25 -18.84 7.99
CA VAL A 25 -9.88 -19.90 8.80
C VAL A 25 -8.86 -20.82 9.48
N SER A 26 -7.59 -20.42 9.53
CA SER A 26 -6.57 -21.12 10.33
C SER A 26 -6.90 -21.06 11.83
N GLU A 27 -6.22 -21.86 12.64
CA GLU A 27 -6.36 -21.80 14.09
C GLU A 27 -6.09 -20.38 14.63
N ASN A 28 -5.09 -19.70 14.08
CA ASN A 28 -4.79 -18.31 14.45
C ASN A 28 -5.90 -17.35 13.98
N GLY A 29 -6.40 -17.49 12.75
CA GLY A 29 -7.46 -16.64 12.21
C GLY A 29 -8.79 -16.78 12.94
N LEU A 30 -9.16 -18.01 13.33
CA LEU A 30 -10.36 -18.30 14.10
C LEU A 30 -10.25 -17.89 15.57
N ALA A 31 -9.05 -17.85 16.13
CA ALA A 31 -8.76 -17.43 17.51
C ALA A 31 -9.60 -18.13 18.59
N ILE A 32 -9.99 -19.39 18.38
CA ILE A 32 -10.90 -20.13 19.30
C ILE A 32 -10.32 -20.23 20.70
N ASP A 33 -9.02 -20.47 20.84
CA ASP A 33 -8.37 -20.58 22.15
C ASP A 33 -8.33 -19.22 22.88
N ALA A 34 -8.12 -18.12 22.16
CA ALA A 34 -8.23 -16.79 22.74
C ALA A 34 -9.65 -16.46 23.19
N LEU A 35 -10.66 -16.89 22.43
CA LEU A 35 -12.08 -16.76 22.83
C LEU A 35 -12.38 -17.54 24.12
N ARG A 36 -11.82 -18.76 24.26
CA ARG A 36 -11.98 -19.56 25.48
C ARG A 36 -11.24 -18.96 26.67
N GLU A 37 -10.01 -18.47 26.45
CA GLU A 37 -9.19 -17.82 27.50
C GLU A 37 -9.86 -16.60 28.09
N VAL A 38 -10.38 -15.72 27.22
CA VAL A 38 -11.00 -14.44 27.63
C VAL A 38 -12.39 -14.67 28.25
N GLY A 39 -13.18 -15.59 27.69
CA GLY A 39 -14.51 -15.92 28.21
C GLY A 39 -15.55 -14.81 28.08
N PRO A 40 -16.78 -15.08 28.56
CA PRO A 40 -17.85 -14.08 28.54
C PRO A 40 -17.52 -12.85 29.39
N SER A 41 -17.88 -11.66 28.90
CA SER A 41 -17.67 -10.36 29.57
C SER A 41 -16.20 -9.95 29.77
N GLY A 42 -15.23 -10.72 29.24
CA GLY A 42 -13.83 -10.36 29.23
C GLY A 42 -13.46 -9.38 28.11
N HIS A 43 -12.21 -8.93 28.08
CA HIS A 43 -11.68 -8.09 27.02
C HIS A 43 -10.37 -8.68 26.44
N PHE A 44 -10.12 -8.44 25.15
CA PHE A 44 -9.01 -9.04 24.40
C PHE A 44 -7.70 -8.23 24.46
N LEU A 45 -7.67 -7.03 25.03
CA LEU A 45 -6.49 -6.14 25.01
C LEU A 45 -5.24 -6.76 25.63
N GLY A 46 -5.39 -7.55 26.69
CA GLY A 46 -4.27 -8.24 27.36
C GLY A 46 -4.00 -9.66 26.83
N CYS A 47 -4.82 -10.14 25.90
CA CYS A 47 -4.71 -11.49 25.38
C CYS A 47 -3.46 -11.63 24.49
N LYS A 48 -2.72 -12.72 24.64
CA LYS A 48 -1.51 -13.01 23.85
C LYS A 48 -1.81 -13.02 22.35
N HIS A 49 -2.95 -13.58 21.94
CA HIS A 49 -3.37 -13.61 20.53
C HIS A 49 -3.48 -12.18 19.96
N THR A 50 -4.12 -11.25 20.69
CA THR A 50 -4.22 -9.85 20.26
C THR A 50 -2.84 -9.21 20.10
N GLN A 51 -1.94 -9.42 21.09
CA GLN A 51 -0.57 -8.88 21.05
C GLN A 51 0.23 -9.39 19.85
N MET A 52 0.01 -10.62 19.44
CA MET A 52 0.72 -11.22 18.28
C MET A 52 0.14 -10.77 16.92
N ASN A 53 -1.11 -10.34 16.87
CA ASN A 53 -1.81 -10.11 15.61
C ASN A 53 -2.21 -8.66 15.35
N PHE A 54 -2.19 -7.76 16.36
CA PHE A 54 -2.75 -6.41 16.24
C PHE A 54 -2.08 -5.56 15.15
N GLU A 55 -0.82 -5.81 14.80
CA GLU A 55 -0.13 -5.08 13.75
C GLU A 55 -0.51 -5.56 12.34
N ASN A 56 -0.86 -6.84 12.19
CA ASN A 56 -1.05 -7.50 10.91
C ASN A 56 -2.50 -7.90 10.62
N ALA A 57 -3.40 -7.78 11.61
CA ALA A 57 -4.80 -8.20 11.46
C ALA A 57 -5.59 -7.38 10.43
N PHE A 58 -5.20 -6.13 10.23
CA PHE A 58 -5.87 -5.21 9.33
C PHE A 58 -4.89 -4.60 8.33
N TRP A 59 -5.38 -4.32 7.13
CA TRP A 59 -4.63 -3.49 6.18
C TRP A 59 -4.37 -2.12 6.79
N ARG A 60 -3.13 -1.67 6.75
CA ARG A 60 -2.74 -0.32 7.15
C ARG A 60 -2.24 0.42 5.93
N SER A 61 -2.89 1.52 5.61
CA SER A 61 -2.47 2.40 4.52
C SER A 61 -1.23 3.19 4.90
N ASP A 62 -0.38 3.43 3.90
CA ASP A 62 0.76 4.36 4.02
C ASP A 62 0.37 5.82 3.72
N VAL A 63 -0.80 6.05 3.10
CA VAL A 63 -1.22 7.37 2.63
C VAL A 63 -2.55 7.86 3.20
N PHE A 64 -3.40 6.98 3.73
CA PHE A 64 -4.64 7.35 4.41
C PHE A 64 -4.44 7.38 5.91
N ASP A 65 -4.87 8.47 6.57
CA ASP A 65 -4.77 8.62 8.01
C ASP A 65 -5.99 8.01 8.71
N TYR A 66 -5.74 7.24 9.77
CA TYR A 66 -6.76 6.58 10.61
C TYR A 66 -6.78 7.12 12.04
N LYS A 67 -6.03 8.20 12.30
CA LYS A 67 -5.91 8.77 13.64
C LYS A 67 -7.20 9.45 14.07
N PRO A 68 -7.47 9.53 15.38
CA PRO A 68 -8.50 10.40 15.92
C PRO A 68 -8.29 11.86 15.44
N PHE A 69 -9.40 12.58 15.30
CA PHE A 69 -9.37 13.97 14.79
C PHE A 69 -8.41 14.87 15.56
N GLU A 70 -8.40 14.74 16.89
CA GLU A 70 -7.53 15.54 17.77
C GLU A 70 -6.05 15.29 17.44
N THR A 71 -5.65 14.04 17.33
CA THR A 71 -4.26 13.68 16.96
C THR A 71 -3.90 14.17 15.58
N TRP A 72 -4.77 13.98 14.59
CA TRP A 72 -4.57 14.47 13.23
C TRP A 72 -4.43 16.00 13.19
N SER A 73 -5.26 16.73 13.93
CA SER A 73 -5.21 18.18 14.03
C SER A 73 -3.92 18.68 14.67
N ASP A 74 -3.49 18.04 15.78
CA ASP A 74 -2.26 18.39 16.50
C ASP A 74 -1.01 18.13 15.67
N GLU A 75 -1.04 17.12 14.78
CA GLU A 75 0.03 16.82 13.83
C GLU A 75 0.02 17.69 12.56
N GLY A 76 -0.85 18.69 12.49
CA GLY A 76 -0.90 19.71 11.44
C GLY A 76 -1.94 19.47 10.37
N GLY A 77 -2.91 18.57 10.58
CA GLY A 77 -4.10 18.41 9.73
C GLY A 77 -3.78 18.04 8.27
N LYS A 78 -2.77 17.21 8.05
CA LYS A 78 -2.30 16.85 6.72
C LYS A 78 -3.31 15.99 5.98
N ASP A 79 -3.48 16.27 4.69
CA ASP A 79 -4.33 15.48 3.82
C ASP A 79 -3.58 14.31 3.13
N THR A 80 -4.34 13.45 2.48
CA THR A 80 -3.81 12.29 1.76
C THR A 80 -2.83 12.69 0.65
N SER A 81 -2.99 13.84 0.01
CA SER A 81 -2.10 14.27 -1.08
C SER A 81 -0.72 14.62 -0.56
N GLU A 82 -0.61 15.18 0.64
CA GLU A 82 0.68 15.45 1.28
C GLU A 82 1.42 14.15 1.65
N PHE A 83 0.71 13.14 2.16
CA PHE A 83 1.30 11.83 2.43
C PHE A 83 1.72 11.13 1.13
N ALA A 84 0.88 11.19 0.09
CA ALA A 84 1.19 10.62 -1.22
C ALA A 84 2.42 11.29 -1.85
N SER A 85 2.56 12.62 -1.79
CA SER A 85 3.73 13.35 -2.29
C SER A 85 5.02 12.90 -1.62
N LYS A 86 5.02 12.77 -0.30
CA LYS A 86 6.17 12.24 0.45
C LYS A 86 6.51 10.79 0.05
N ARG A 87 5.51 9.98 -0.17
CA ARG A 87 5.71 8.60 -0.62
C ARG A 87 6.30 8.54 -2.03
N VAL A 88 5.84 9.41 -2.94
CA VAL A 88 6.42 9.57 -4.29
C VAL A 88 7.90 9.94 -4.21
N GLU A 89 8.25 10.96 -3.41
CA GLU A 89 9.65 11.37 -3.23
C GLU A 89 10.53 10.21 -2.74
N LEU A 90 10.05 9.45 -1.75
CA LEU A 90 10.75 8.28 -1.22
C LEU A 90 10.95 7.19 -2.28
N LEU A 91 9.92 6.88 -3.04
CA LEU A 91 9.97 5.86 -4.10
C LEU A 91 10.93 6.26 -5.22
N LEU A 92 10.89 7.52 -5.65
CA LEU A 92 11.80 8.04 -6.68
C LEU A 92 13.25 8.07 -6.19
N LYS A 93 13.49 8.46 -4.94
CA LYS A 93 14.83 8.46 -4.34
C LYS A 93 15.43 7.06 -4.25
N ASN A 94 14.61 6.06 -3.97
CA ASN A 94 15.03 4.67 -3.81
C ASN A 94 14.93 3.85 -5.11
N TYR A 95 14.54 4.50 -6.22
CA TYR A 95 14.40 3.82 -7.49
C TYR A 95 15.77 3.32 -7.98
N SER A 96 15.83 2.04 -8.26
CA SER A 96 16.94 1.41 -8.98
C SER A 96 16.43 0.88 -10.32
N LYS A 97 17.19 1.17 -11.38
CA LYS A 97 16.85 0.65 -12.70
C LYS A 97 16.83 -0.88 -12.66
N PRO A 98 15.79 -1.54 -13.22
CA PRO A 98 15.78 -2.99 -13.36
C PRO A 98 17.04 -3.49 -14.12
N ASP A 99 17.54 -4.64 -13.71
CA ASP A 99 18.66 -5.30 -14.38
C ASP A 99 18.16 -5.87 -15.71
N LEU A 100 18.48 -5.19 -16.80
CA LEU A 100 18.12 -5.56 -18.16
C LEU A 100 19.40 -5.76 -18.97
N ASP A 101 19.42 -6.83 -19.75
CA ASP A 101 20.50 -7.07 -20.71
C ASP A 101 20.70 -5.86 -21.62
N ILE A 102 21.97 -5.42 -21.75
CA ILE A 102 22.33 -4.18 -22.47
C ILE A 102 21.89 -4.24 -23.94
N ALA A 103 22.04 -5.40 -24.59
CA ALA A 103 21.65 -5.56 -25.99
C ALA A 103 20.13 -5.42 -26.17
N LYS A 104 19.35 -5.99 -25.25
CA LYS A 104 17.88 -5.83 -25.25
C LYS A 104 17.46 -4.39 -24.97
N GLU A 105 18.16 -3.70 -24.11
CA GLU A 105 17.88 -2.28 -23.86
C GLU A 105 18.12 -1.43 -25.10
N GLU A 106 19.22 -1.67 -25.83
CA GLU A 106 19.54 -0.97 -27.06
C GLU A 106 18.49 -1.23 -28.15
N GLU A 107 18.12 -2.49 -28.37
CA GLU A 107 17.03 -2.87 -29.29
C GLU A 107 15.71 -2.17 -28.96
N LEU A 108 15.33 -2.13 -27.68
CA LEU A 108 14.11 -1.44 -27.24
C LEU A 108 14.17 0.07 -27.48
N ARG A 109 15.34 0.69 -27.24
CA ARG A 109 15.54 2.13 -27.51
C ARG A 109 15.45 2.45 -28.99
N GLU A 110 16.06 1.63 -29.84
CA GLU A 110 15.97 1.78 -31.29
C GLU A 110 14.54 1.63 -31.78
N PHE A 111 13.81 0.61 -31.30
CA PHE A 111 12.40 0.42 -31.61
C PHE A 111 11.55 1.63 -31.20
N ILE A 112 11.74 2.16 -29.98
CA ILE A 112 11.02 3.34 -29.49
C ILE A 112 11.31 4.55 -30.38
N ASN A 113 12.56 4.79 -30.74
CA ASN A 113 12.94 5.93 -31.58
C ASN A 113 12.35 5.83 -32.99
N LEU A 114 12.37 4.63 -33.57
CA LEU A 114 11.78 4.35 -34.88
C LEU A 114 10.26 4.57 -34.86
N LYS A 115 9.58 4.12 -33.81
CA LYS A 115 8.14 4.34 -33.63
C LYS A 115 7.81 5.81 -33.43
N LYS A 116 8.55 6.52 -32.57
CA LYS A 116 8.36 7.97 -32.40
C LYS A 116 8.51 8.75 -33.69
N GLY A 117 9.50 8.40 -34.53
CA GLY A 117 9.72 9.05 -35.82
C GLY A 117 8.61 8.74 -36.85
N SER A 118 7.89 7.64 -36.72
CA SER A 118 6.81 7.22 -37.63
C SER A 118 5.41 7.62 -37.16
N MET A 119 5.25 8.10 -35.92
CA MET A 119 3.97 8.55 -35.39
C MET A 119 3.80 10.05 -35.58
N PRO A 120 2.63 10.52 -36.04
CA PRO A 120 2.35 11.94 -36.07
C PRO A 120 2.26 12.49 -34.64
N ASP A 121 2.79 13.69 -34.42
CA ASP A 121 2.66 14.45 -33.19
C ASP A 121 1.21 14.95 -33.03
N ALA A 122 0.26 14.02 -32.84
CA ALA A 122 -1.12 14.36 -32.60
C ALA A 122 -1.47 14.06 -31.15
N PHE A 123 -1.68 15.12 -30.38
CA PHE A 123 -2.48 15.02 -29.16
C PHE A 123 -3.95 14.85 -29.59
N VAL A 124 -4.51 13.67 -29.31
CA VAL A 124 -5.96 13.44 -29.39
C VAL A 124 -6.58 13.87 -28.07
#